data_6524a342c9a10ecb5754a52f7c8127cc
#
_entry.id   6524a342c9a10ecb5754a52f7c8127cc
#
_cell.length_a   1.000
_cell.length_b   1.000
_cell.length_c   1.000
_cell.angle_alpha   90.00
_cell.angle_beta   90.00
_cell.angle_gamma   90.00
#
_symmetry.space_group_name_H-M   'P 1'
#
loop_
_entity.id
_entity.type
_entity.pdbx_description
1 polymer ?
#
loop_
_entity_poly.entity_id
_entity_poly.type
_entity_poly.pdbx_seq_one_letter_code
_entity_poly.pdbx_strand_id
1 'polypeptide(L)'
;MKYVSEFRDPELGQRLIAKIEQQLQALSRSAERPLKIMEVCGGHTHAIFKFGIEGMLPDSIELVHGPGCPVCVLPVGRVDDAVANAGGPRVIFATFGDAMRVQGAKHSLLQAKASGADVRTVYSPVDALALARENPDRKVVFFGLGFETTVPAVALTVLQAEAESVDNFFVFSNHITIVPTIKAILDAPDHELDGIMGPGHETMMNGVE
;
A
#
# COMPACT_ATOMS: atom_id res chain seq x y z
N MET A 1 -1.45 -17.65 21.51
CA MET A 1 -1.85 -18.15 20.16
C MET A 1 -0.55 -18.31 19.38
N LYS A 2 -0.25 -19.50 18.91
CA LYS A 2 0.99 -19.80 18.17
C LYS A 2 1.14 -18.83 16.97
N TYR A 3 2.34 -18.32 16.75
CA TYR A 3 2.68 -17.31 15.75
C TYR A 3 2.05 -15.90 15.94
N VAL A 4 1.45 -15.61 17.09
CA VAL A 4 0.95 -14.26 17.41
C VAL A 4 1.61 -13.72 18.68
N SER A 5 1.52 -14.44 19.80
CA SER A 5 2.13 -14.04 21.08
C SER A 5 3.66 -14.12 21.03
N GLU A 6 4.21 -15.09 20.30
CA GLU A 6 5.65 -15.28 20.12
C GLU A 6 6.33 -14.10 19.40
N PHE A 7 5.60 -13.43 18.48
CA PHE A 7 6.09 -12.21 17.80
C PHE A 7 5.83 -10.93 18.61
N ARG A 8 5.31 -11.03 19.83
CA ARG A 8 5.02 -9.91 20.71
C ARG A 8 5.68 -10.08 22.09
N ASP A 9 6.70 -10.92 22.15
CA ASP A 9 7.46 -11.20 23.36
C ASP A 9 8.42 -10.03 23.66
N PRO A 10 8.20 -9.25 24.75
CA PRO A 10 9.02 -8.11 25.06
C PRO A 10 10.43 -8.49 25.51
N GLU A 11 10.61 -9.65 26.15
CA GLU A 11 11.94 -10.11 26.59
C GLU A 11 12.79 -10.52 25.38
N LEU A 12 12.17 -11.18 24.40
CA LEU A 12 12.84 -11.49 23.14
C LEU A 12 13.20 -10.20 22.39
N GLY A 13 12.30 -9.22 22.37
CA GLY A 13 12.55 -7.91 21.77
C GLY A 13 13.77 -7.22 22.37
N GLN A 14 13.85 -7.13 23.70
CA GLN A 14 14.99 -6.53 24.39
C GLN A 14 16.31 -7.27 24.11
N ARG A 15 16.29 -8.61 24.09
CA ARG A 15 17.49 -9.40 23.74
C ARG A 15 17.96 -9.17 22.32
N LEU A 16 17.02 -8.98 21.38
CA LEU A 16 17.35 -8.67 19.99
C LEU A 16 17.96 -7.28 19.85
N ILE A 17 17.43 -6.27 20.56
CA ILE A 17 17.99 -4.91 20.58
C ILE A 17 19.42 -4.92 21.13
N ALA A 18 19.66 -5.58 22.26
CA ALA A 18 21.01 -5.69 22.82
C ALA A 18 22.00 -6.36 21.85
N LYS A 19 21.52 -7.36 21.08
CA LYS A 19 22.34 -8.00 20.03
C LYS A 19 22.64 -7.06 18.87
N ILE A 20 21.65 -6.24 18.47
CA ILE A 20 21.81 -5.22 17.42
C ILE A 20 22.88 -4.19 17.87
N GLU A 21 22.79 -3.68 19.09
CA GLU A 21 23.78 -2.75 19.66
C GLU A 21 25.20 -3.32 19.61
N GLN A 22 25.35 -4.58 20.02
CA GLN A 22 26.66 -5.26 19.98
C GLN A 22 27.21 -5.37 18.54
N GLN A 23 26.35 -5.64 17.56
CA GLN A 23 26.77 -5.73 16.14
C GLN A 23 27.12 -4.36 15.56
N LEU A 24 26.40 -3.30 15.92
CA LEU A 24 26.68 -1.93 15.47
C LEU A 24 28.04 -1.41 15.92
N GLN A 25 28.49 -1.80 17.11
CA GLN A 25 29.84 -1.45 17.58
C GLN A 25 30.93 -1.97 16.64
N ALA A 26 30.74 -3.15 16.06
CA ALA A 26 31.65 -3.72 15.07
C ALA A 26 31.61 -2.99 13.70
N LEU A 27 30.53 -2.28 13.40
CA LEU A 27 30.34 -1.55 12.15
C LEU A 27 30.80 -0.09 12.20
N SER A 28 31.36 0.36 13.35
CA SER A 28 31.79 1.77 13.55
C SER A 28 30.70 2.79 13.18
N ARG A 29 29.46 2.50 13.53
CA ARG A 29 28.32 3.41 13.37
C ARG A 29 28.09 4.22 14.64
N SER A 30 27.66 5.48 14.48
CA SER A 30 27.38 6.43 15.56
C SER A 30 26.09 7.20 15.28
N ALA A 31 25.68 8.03 16.25
CA ALA A 31 24.54 8.95 16.05
C ALA A 31 24.77 9.98 14.93
N GLU A 32 26.03 10.41 14.73
CA GLU A 32 26.38 11.34 13.63
C GLU A 32 26.45 10.65 12.26
N ARG A 33 26.62 9.35 12.26
CA ARG A 33 26.63 8.52 11.04
C ARG A 33 25.84 7.22 11.29
N PRO A 34 24.51 7.31 11.39
CA PRO A 34 23.68 6.15 11.66
C PRO A 34 23.65 5.17 10.48
N LEU A 35 23.31 3.93 10.78
CA LEU A 35 22.94 2.94 9.77
C LEU A 35 21.52 3.24 9.29
N LYS A 36 21.36 3.67 8.04
CA LYS A 36 20.06 4.04 7.46
C LYS A 36 19.39 2.84 6.82
N ILE A 37 18.30 2.39 7.39
CA ILE A 37 17.51 1.27 6.88
C ILE A 37 16.12 1.77 6.46
N MET A 38 15.81 1.66 5.17
CA MET A 38 14.48 1.99 4.65
C MET A 38 13.55 0.78 4.80
N GLU A 39 12.42 0.96 5.47
CA GLU A 39 11.33 0.00 5.41
C GLU A 39 10.32 0.41 4.33
N VAL A 40 9.79 -0.58 3.59
CA VAL A 40 8.90 -0.35 2.45
C VAL A 40 7.59 -1.14 2.60
N CYS A 41 6.95 -0.98 3.75
CA CYS A 41 5.65 -1.62 4.02
C CYS A 41 4.86 -0.84 5.08
N GLY A 42 3.66 -0.38 4.75
CA GLY A 42 2.79 0.31 5.71
C GLY A 42 2.49 -0.51 6.97
N GLY A 43 2.53 -1.84 6.89
CA GLY A 43 2.45 -2.73 8.06
C GLY A 43 3.67 -2.63 8.96
N HIS A 44 4.87 -2.47 8.39
CA HIS A 44 6.10 -2.22 9.15
C HIS A 44 6.03 -0.87 9.86
N THR A 45 5.72 0.21 9.12
CA THR A 45 5.55 1.55 9.67
C THR A 45 4.57 1.54 10.84
N HIS A 46 3.39 0.91 10.65
CA HIS A 46 2.39 0.80 11.71
C HIS A 46 2.91 0.05 12.94
N ALA A 47 3.64 -1.06 12.76
CA ALA A 47 4.19 -1.84 13.86
C ALA A 47 5.29 -1.07 14.59
N ILE A 48 6.19 -0.40 13.88
CA ILE A 48 7.27 0.40 14.44
C ILE A 48 6.71 1.47 15.38
N PHE A 49 5.73 2.26 14.92
CA PHE A 49 5.11 3.29 15.76
C PHE A 49 4.23 2.71 16.87
N LYS A 50 3.42 1.71 16.59
CA LYS A 50 2.52 1.10 17.57
C LYS A 50 3.25 0.52 18.77
N PHE A 51 4.40 -0.08 18.55
CA PHE A 51 5.20 -0.72 19.62
C PHE A 51 6.36 0.15 20.08
N GLY A 52 6.52 1.37 19.56
CA GLY A 52 7.58 2.29 19.94
C GLY A 52 8.99 1.77 19.62
N ILE A 53 9.12 0.94 18.58
CA ILE A 53 10.39 0.28 18.23
C ILE A 53 11.49 1.29 17.94
N GLU A 54 11.16 2.39 17.26
CA GLU A 54 12.12 3.45 16.93
C GLU A 54 12.79 4.01 18.19
N GLY A 55 12.00 4.29 19.24
CA GLY A 55 12.54 4.78 20.52
C GLY A 55 13.29 3.71 21.36
N MET A 56 13.27 2.45 20.94
CA MET A 56 14.03 1.36 21.57
C MET A 56 15.35 1.05 20.86
N LEU A 57 15.49 1.48 19.60
CA LEU A 57 16.71 1.30 18.82
C LEU A 57 17.78 2.29 19.26
N PRO A 58 19.08 1.94 19.16
CA PRO A 58 20.16 2.87 19.43
C PRO A 58 20.20 4.00 18.38
N ASP A 59 20.65 5.20 18.79
CA ASP A 59 20.77 6.38 17.92
C ASP A 59 21.68 6.15 16.68
N SER A 60 22.44 5.08 16.67
CA SER A 60 23.25 4.65 15.53
C SER A 60 22.47 3.89 14.44
N ILE A 61 21.15 3.77 14.59
CA ILE A 61 20.21 3.29 13.55
C ILE A 61 19.18 4.39 13.26
N GLU A 62 18.98 4.68 11.99
CA GLU A 62 17.91 5.52 11.48
C GLU A 62 16.97 4.67 10.63
N LEU A 63 15.69 4.64 11.01
CA LEU A 63 14.65 4.02 10.18
C LEU A 63 14.09 5.06 9.21
N VAL A 64 14.19 4.78 7.91
CA VAL A 64 13.62 5.60 6.85
C VAL A 64 12.33 4.95 6.36
N HIS A 65 11.22 5.70 6.37
CA HIS A 65 9.94 5.18 5.89
C HIS A 65 9.81 5.38 4.38
N GLY A 66 9.88 4.30 3.65
CA GLY A 66 9.82 4.28 2.20
C GLY A 66 8.39 4.14 1.64
N PRO A 67 8.25 3.92 0.32
CA PRO A 67 6.96 3.88 -0.39
C PRO A 67 6.20 2.57 -0.12
N GLY A 68 5.77 2.36 1.13
CA GLY A 68 5.14 1.11 1.59
C GLY A 68 3.60 1.11 1.58
N CYS A 69 2.95 2.18 1.13
CA CYS A 69 1.49 2.30 1.11
C CYS A 69 1.03 2.75 -0.29
N PRO A 70 0.28 1.93 -1.06
CA PRO A 70 -0.13 2.27 -2.42
C PRO A 70 -1.03 3.50 -2.48
N VAL A 71 -1.81 3.75 -1.42
CA VAL A 71 -2.66 4.94 -1.30
C VAL A 71 -1.82 6.20 -1.06
N CYS A 72 -0.74 6.08 -0.29
CA CYS A 72 0.11 7.22 0.10
C CYS A 72 1.00 7.70 -1.06
N VAL A 73 1.36 6.81 -1.98
CA VAL A 73 2.22 7.12 -3.13
C VAL A 73 1.45 7.36 -4.42
N LEU A 74 0.11 7.34 -4.36
CA LEU A 74 -0.74 7.59 -5.51
C LEU A 74 -0.57 9.04 -5.99
N PRO A 75 -0.23 9.28 -7.28
CA PRO A 75 -0.13 10.63 -7.80
C PRO A 75 -1.45 11.40 -7.68
N VAL A 76 -1.38 12.67 -7.26
CA VAL A 76 -2.56 13.54 -7.05
C VAL A 76 -3.46 13.59 -8.28
N GLY A 77 -2.87 13.66 -9.49
CA GLY A 77 -3.65 13.64 -10.75
C GLY A 77 -4.49 12.38 -10.94
N ARG A 78 -4.07 11.22 -10.40
CA ARG A 78 -4.87 9.99 -10.47
C ARG A 78 -6.08 10.03 -9.54
N VAL A 79 -5.97 10.78 -8.43
CA VAL A 79 -7.13 11.05 -7.56
C VAL A 79 -8.11 11.98 -8.26
N ASP A 80 -7.61 13.02 -8.94
CA ASP A 80 -8.45 13.92 -9.72
C ASP A 80 -9.16 13.19 -10.86
N ASP A 81 -8.48 12.28 -11.57
CA ASP A 81 -9.07 11.41 -12.58
C ASP A 81 -10.16 10.50 -11.98
N ALA A 82 -9.93 9.95 -10.78
CA ALA A 82 -10.92 9.13 -10.06
C ALA A 82 -12.17 9.95 -9.72
N VAL A 83 -12.00 11.18 -9.22
CA VAL A 83 -13.08 12.10 -8.89
C VAL A 83 -13.87 12.47 -10.17
N ALA A 84 -13.19 12.75 -11.28
CA ALA A 84 -13.82 13.03 -12.55
C ALA A 84 -14.63 11.82 -13.09
N ASN A 85 -14.07 10.62 -13.01
CA ASN A 85 -14.78 9.39 -13.40
C ASN A 85 -16.01 9.14 -12.52
N ALA A 86 -15.92 9.37 -11.21
CA ALA A 86 -17.03 9.21 -10.27
C ALA A 86 -18.19 10.19 -10.56
N GLY A 87 -17.90 11.38 -11.10
CA GLY A 87 -18.88 12.38 -11.50
C GLY A 87 -19.56 12.09 -12.84
N GLY A 88 -19.18 11.03 -13.55
CA GLY A 88 -19.74 10.67 -14.85
C GLY A 88 -21.22 10.29 -14.78
N PRO A 89 -21.98 10.53 -15.88
CA PRO A 89 -23.38 10.19 -15.92
C PRO A 89 -23.59 8.66 -15.87
N ARG A 90 -24.46 8.22 -14.99
CA ARG A 90 -24.79 6.79 -14.78
C ARG A 90 -23.58 5.91 -14.39
N VAL A 91 -22.58 6.50 -13.74
CA VAL A 91 -21.44 5.77 -13.18
C VAL A 91 -21.73 5.39 -11.74
N ILE A 92 -21.38 4.17 -11.35
CA ILE A 92 -21.15 3.72 -9.98
C ILE A 92 -19.63 3.58 -9.86
N PHE A 93 -19.02 4.35 -8.97
CA PHE A 93 -17.59 4.30 -8.74
C PHE A 93 -17.30 3.53 -7.45
N ALA A 94 -16.74 2.33 -7.60
CA ALA A 94 -16.45 1.42 -6.48
C ALA A 94 -14.98 1.52 -6.06
N THR A 95 -14.73 1.64 -4.77
CA THR A 95 -13.36 1.76 -4.24
C THR A 95 -13.25 1.21 -2.82
N PHE A 96 -12.03 0.99 -2.35
CA PHE A 96 -11.74 0.68 -0.95
C PHE A 96 -11.96 1.91 -0.06
N GLY A 97 -12.30 1.68 1.21
CA GLY A 97 -12.71 2.74 2.13
C GLY A 97 -11.61 3.75 2.47
N ASP A 98 -10.36 3.34 2.47
CA ASP A 98 -9.17 4.18 2.70
C ASP A 98 -8.94 5.15 1.53
N ALA A 99 -9.13 4.70 0.29
CA ALA A 99 -8.97 5.51 -0.90
C ALA A 99 -9.98 6.67 -0.99
N MET A 100 -11.13 6.55 -0.34
CA MET A 100 -12.15 7.62 -0.33
C MET A 100 -11.69 8.94 0.27
N ARG A 101 -10.72 8.89 1.20
CA ARG A 101 -10.23 10.05 1.95
C ARG A 101 -9.00 10.71 1.33
N VAL A 102 -8.42 10.09 0.32
CA VAL A 102 -7.23 10.63 -0.36
C VAL A 102 -7.61 11.92 -1.04
N GLN A 103 -6.85 12.98 -0.74
CA GLN A 103 -7.11 14.31 -1.28
C GLN A 103 -6.48 14.43 -2.67
N GLY A 104 -7.30 14.78 -3.65
CA GLY A 104 -6.85 15.26 -4.95
C GLY A 104 -6.44 16.74 -4.89
N ALA A 105 -6.20 17.38 -6.03
CA ALA A 105 -5.87 18.80 -6.10
C ALA A 105 -7.01 19.69 -5.57
N LYS A 106 -8.26 19.27 -5.74
CA LYS A 106 -9.45 20.01 -5.31
C LYS A 106 -10.35 19.21 -4.37
N HIS A 107 -10.61 17.97 -4.71
CA HIS A 107 -11.60 17.14 -4.03
C HIS A 107 -11.08 15.72 -3.79
N SER A 108 -11.60 15.08 -2.74
CA SER A 108 -11.50 13.64 -2.53
C SER A 108 -12.74 12.93 -3.08
N LEU A 109 -12.67 11.60 -3.21
CA LEU A 109 -13.86 10.80 -3.56
C LEU A 109 -14.97 10.92 -2.51
N LEU A 110 -14.62 11.13 -1.24
CA LEU A 110 -15.60 11.38 -0.17
C LEU A 110 -16.37 12.68 -0.41
N GLN A 111 -15.69 13.74 -0.83
CA GLN A 111 -16.32 15.01 -1.18
C GLN A 111 -17.14 14.90 -2.47
N ALA A 112 -16.66 14.16 -3.47
CA ALA A 112 -17.45 13.87 -4.68
C ALA A 112 -18.76 13.14 -4.34
N LYS A 113 -18.70 12.16 -3.44
CA LYS A 113 -19.89 11.46 -2.92
C LYS A 113 -20.85 12.43 -2.23
N ALA A 114 -20.35 13.31 -1.37
CA ALA A 114 -21.15 14.32 -0.69
C ALA A 114 -21.81 15.30 -1.67
N SER A 115 -21.21 15.52 -2.84
CA SER A 115 -21.72 16.35 -3.93
C SER A 115 -22.66 15.60 -4.89
N GLY A 116 -23.00 14.34 -4.60
CA GLY A 116 -24.00 13.57 -5.35
C GLY A 116 -23.44 12.49 -6.29
N ALA A 117 -22.13 12.28 -6.38
CA ALA A 117 -21.56 11.16 -7.12
C ALA A 117 -21.88 9.82 -6.41
N ASP A 118 -22.21 8.78 -7.19
CA ASP A 118 -22.47 7.45 -6.65
C ASP A 118 -21.16 6.71 -6.41
N VAL A 119 -20.51 7.03 -5.29
CA VAL A 119 -19.27 6.37 -4.84
C VAL A 119 -19.60 5.34 -3.76
N ARG A 120 -19.25 4.08 -4.01
CA ARG A 120 -19.54 2.96 -3.11
C ARG A 120 -18.26 2.33 -2.57
N THR A 121 -18.23 2.07 -1.27
CA THR A 121 -17.15 1.33 -0.63
C THR A 121 -17.37 -0.16 -0.81
N VAL A 122 -16.34 -0.85 -1.27
CA VAL A 122 -16.29 -2.30 -1.44
C VAL A 122 -15.10 -2.88 -0.69
N TYR A 123 -15.12 -4.17 -0.42
CA TYR A 123 -14.05 -4.89 0.29
C TYR A 123 -13.25 -5.80 -0.64
N SER A 124 -13.76 -6.01 -1.86
CA SER A 124 -13.09 -6.80 -2.89
C SER A 124 -13.49 -6.33 -4.29
N PRO A 125 -12.68 -6.63 -5.34
CA PRO A 125 -13.08 -6.36 -6.72
C PRO A 125 -14.32 -7.18 -7.13
N VAL A 126 -14.56 -8.34 -6.51
CA VAL A 126 -15.76 -9.18 -6.76
C VAL A 126 -17.04 -8.47 -6.30
N ASP A 127 -16.98 -7.68 -5.23
CA ASP A 127 -18.14 -6.89 -4.79
C ASP A 127 -18.49 -5.82 -5.83
N ALA A 128 -17.49 -5.23 -6.48
CA ALA A 128 -17.71 -4.28 -7.58
C ALA A 128 -18.31 -4.96 -8.82
N LEU A 129 -17.90 -6.20 -9.12
CA LEU A 129 -18.52 -7.00 -10.16
C LEU A 129 -19.99 -7.34 -9.83
N ALA A 130 -20.29 -7.64 -8.56
CA ALA A 130 -21.67 -7.85 -8.12
C ALA A 130 -22.53 -6.60 -8.34
N LEU A 131 -21.99 -5.40 -8.04
CA LEU A 131 -22.67 -4.14 -8.35
C LEU A 131 -22.94 -3.98 -9.84
N ALA A 132 -22.05 -4.44 -10.73
CA ALA A 132 -22.25 -4.35 -12.17
C ALA A 132 -23.41 -5.27 -12.64
N ARG A 133 -23.50 -6.49 -12.09
CA ARG A 133 -24.62 -7.42 -12.36
C ARG A 133 -25.97 -6.85 -11.93
N GLU A 134 -26.00 -6.19 -10.76
CA GLU A 134 -27.22 -5.59 -10.20
C GLU A 134 -27.67 -4.30 -10.93
N ASN A 135 -26.78 -3.67 -11.69
CA ASN A 135 -27.04 -2.38 -12.35
C ASN A 135 -26.65 -2.43 -13.84
N PRO A 136 -27.30 -3.24 -14.67
CA PRO A 136 -26.87 -3.50 -16.04
C PRO A 136 -26.95 -2.27 -16.97
N ASP A 137 -27.71 -1.26 -16.61
CA ASP A 137 -27.89 0.01 -17.34
C ASP A 137 -26.89 1.09 -16.91
N ARG A 138 -25.98 0.79 -15.95
CA ARG A 138 -25.00 1.72 -15.41
C ARG A 138 -23.58 1.17 -15.59
N LYS A 139 -22.63 2.06 -15.76
CA LYS A 139 -21.21 1.69 -15.75
C LYS A 139 -20.71 1.55 -14.31
N VAL A 140 -20.12 0.42 -13.97
CA VAL A 140 -19.44 0.24 -12.68
C VAL A 140 -17.94 0.30 -12.92
N VAL A 141 -17.29 1.29 -12.31
CA VAL A 141 -15.84 1.51 -12.39
C VAL A 141 -15.22 1.17 -11.06
N PHE A 142 -14.41 0.13 -11.02
CA PHE A 142 -13.64 -0.24 -9.84
C PHE A 142 -12.30 0.49 -9.84
N PHE A 143 -12.02 1.26 -8.78
CA PHE A 143 -10.73 1.91 -8.57
C PHE A 143 -9.76 0.92 -7.97
N GLY A 144 -8.99 0.25 -8.82
CA GLY A 144 -8.01 -0.75 -8.44
C GLY A 144 -6.73 -0.09 -7.94
N LEU A 145 -6.51 -0.17 -6.64
CA LEU A 145 -5.32 0.32 -5.94
C LEU A 145 -4.63 -0.83 -5.22
N GLY A 146 -3.32 -0.82 -5.22
CA GLY A 146 -2.54 -1.79 -4.49
C GLY A 146 -1.15 -1.99 -5.08
N PHE A 147 -0.42 -2.89 -4.49
CA PHE A 147 0.81 -3.45 -5.03
C PHE A 147 0.53 -4.81 -5.68
N GLU A 148 1.58 -5.56 -5.98
CA GLU A 148 1.51 -6.84 -6.69
C GLU A 148 0.55 -7.85 -6.03
N THR A 149 0.45 -7.86 -4.70
CA THR A 149 -0.43 -8.78 -3.95
C THR A 149 -1.91 -8.60 -4.26
N THR A 150 -2.34 -7.42 -4.72
CA THR A 150 -3.76 -7.14 -5.02
C THR A 150 -4.12 -7.37 -6.49
N VAL A 151 -3.14 -7.39 -7.39
CA VAL A 151 -3.33 -7.53 -8.85
C VAL A 151 -4.05 -8.84 -9.22
N PRO A 152 -3.70 -10.02 -8.67
CA PRO A 152 -4.34 -11.28 -9.06
C PRO A 152 -5.85 -11.29 -8.83
N ALA A 153 -6.32 -10.75 -7.71
CA ALA A 153 -7.76 -10.69 -7.42
C ALA A 153 -8.50 -9.79 -8.42
N VAL A 154 -7.89 -8.68 -8.82
CA VAL A 154 -8.46 -7.77 -9.83
C VAL A 154 -8.48 -8.44 -11.21
N ALA A 155 -7.36 -9.07 -11.60
CA ALA A 155 -7.27 -9.77 -12.89
C ALA A 155 -8.29 -10.91 -13.00
N LEU A 156 -8.41 -11.74 -11.96
CA LEU A 156 -9.42 -12.81 -11.92
C LEU A 156 -10.84 -12.27 -12.01
N THR A 157 -11.13 -11.13 -11.39
CA THR A 157 -12.45 -10.49 -11.47
C THR A 157 -12.76 -9.99 -12.88
N VAL A 158 -11.76 -9.47 -13.59
CA VAL A 158 -11.93 -9.08 -15.02
C VAL A 158 -12.22 -10.30 -15.88
N LEU A 159 -11.46 -11.38 -15.72
CA LEU A 159 -11.70 -12.64 -16.44
C LEU A 159 -13.09 -13.22 -16.13
N GLN A 160 -13.54 -13.11 -14.88
CA GLN A 160 -14.86 -13.55 -14.48
C GLN A 160 -15.96 -12.68 -15.14
N ALA A 161 -15.79 -11.37 -15.18
CA ALA A 161 -16.71 -10.45 -15.86
C ALA A 161 -16.85 -10.81 -17.35
N GLU A 162 -15.72 -11.09 -18.03
CA GLU A 162 -15.69 -11.53 -19.41
C GLU A 162 -16.43 -12.87 -19.60
N ALA A 163 -16.12 -13.88 -18.78
CA ALA A 163 -16.76 -15.19 -18.85
C ALA A 163 -18.27 -15.15 -18.62
N GLU A 164 -18.75 -14.19 -17.83
CA GLU A 164 -20.16 -13.98 -17.52
C GLU A 164 -20.85 -12.97 -18.46
N SER A 165 -20.12 -12.40 -19.43
CA SER A 165 -20.62 -11.36 -20.34
C SER A 165 -21.17 -10.13 -19.61
N VAL A 166 -20.47 -9.67 -18.56
CA VAL A 166 -20.81 -8.47 -17.80
C VAL A 166 -20.04 -7.28 -18.41
N ASP A 167 -20.62 -6.66 -19.43
CA ASP A 167 -19.96 -5.64 -20.27
C ASP A 167 -19.90 -4.24 -19.63
N ASN A 168 -20.57 -4.02 -18.50
CA ASN A 168 -20.64 -2.76 -17.80
C ASN A 168 -19.67 -2.65 -16.60
N PHE A 169 -18.77 -3.64 -16.41
CA PHE A 169 -17.72 -3.62 -15.40
C PHE A 169 -16.41 -3.10 -16.00
N PHE A 170 -15.81 -2.12 -15.34
CA PHE A 170 -14.56 -1.48 -15.75
C PHE A 170 -13.59 -1.39 -14.56
N VAL A 171 -12.30 -1.48 -14.83
CA VAL A 171 -11.26 -1.26 -13.84
C VAL A 171 -10.46 -0.01 -14.20
N PHE A 172 -10.45 0.97 -13.31
CA PHE A 172 -9.51 2.08 -13.33
C PHE A 172 -8.28 1.69 -12.52
N SER A 173 -7.32 1.05 -13.19
CA SER A 173 -6.14 0.48 -12.54
C SER A 173 -5.12 1.54 -12.18
N ASN A 174 -4.71 1.55 -10.92
CA ASN A 174 -3.65 2.36 -10.37
C ASN A 174 -2.75 1.52 -9.45
N HIS A 175 -2.49 0.29 -9.86
CA HIS A 175 -1.54 -0.58 -9.17
C HIS A 175 -0.12 -0.08 -9.40
N ILE A 176 0.68 -0.17 -8.35
CA ILE A 176 2.09 0.23 -8.32
C ILE A 176 2.92 -1.03 -8.10
N THR A 177 4.04 -1.12 -8.79
CA THR A 177 4.97 -2.24 -8.65
C THR A 177 6.13 -1.86 -7.74
N ILE A 178 6.44 -2.72 -6.77
CA ILE A 178 7.47 -2.47 -5.74
C ILE A 178 8.87 -2.51 -6.33
N VAL A 179 9.20 -3.54 -7.10
CA VAL A 179 10.56 -3.75 -7.60
C VAL A 179 11.08 -2.58 -8.44
N PRO A 180 10.35 -2.06 -9.45
CA PRO A 180 10.79 -0.87 -10.19
C PRO A 180 10.91 0.37 -9.32
N THR A 181 10.03 0.53 -8.32
CA THR A 181 10.05 1.67 -7.41
C THR A 181 11.30 1.66 -6.53
N ILE A 182 11.63 0.51 -5.93
CA ILE A 182 12.85 0.34 -5.12
C ILE A 182 14.09 0.56 -5.99
N LYS A 183 14.10 -0.01 -7.19
CA LYS A 183 15.21 0.18 -8.13
C LYS A 183 15.44 1.65 -8.46
N ALA A 184 14.37 2.40 -8.73
CA ALA A 184 14.48 3.84 -8.99
C ALA A 184 15.06 4.63 -7.79
N ILE A 185 14.75 4.23 -6.56
CA ILE A 185 15.33 4.84 -5.36
C ILE A 185 16.81 4.49 -5.22
N LEU A 186 17.19 3.23 -5.45
CA LEU A 186 18.58 2.78 -5.31
C LEU A 186 19.48 3.27 -6.46
N ASP A 187 18.92 3.51 -7.64
CA ASP A 187 19.64 4.07 -8.78
C ASP A 187 19.83 5.61 -8.67
N ALA A 188 19.15 6.27 -7.71
CA ALA A 188 19.33 7.70 -7.46
C ALA A 188 20.75 7.98 -6.92
N PRO A 189 21.49 8.96 -7.49
CA PRO A 189 22.89 9.17 -7.14
C PRO A 189 23.11 9.72 -5.73
N ASP A 190 22.08 10.24 -5.11
CA ASP A 190 22.09 10.93 -3.82
C ASP A 190 21.42 10.14 -2.67
N HIS A 191 21.10 8.85 -2.91
CA HIS A 191 20.57 8.03 -1.83
C HIS A 191 21.64 7.71 -0.77
N GLU A 192 21.26 7.77 0.49
CA GLU A 192 22.14 7.47 1.62
C GLU A 192 21.71 6.21 2.39
N LEU A 193 21.07 5.27 1.73
CA LEU A 193 20.57 4.05 2.36
C LEU A 193 21.67 3.00 2.48
N ASP A 194 21.78 2.38 3.65
CA ASP A 194 22.66 1.24 3.90
C ASP A 194 21.93 -0.10 3.72
N GLY A 195 20.58 -0.10 3.80
CA GLY A 195 19.80 -1.32 3.64
C GLY A 195 18.30 -1.06 3.46
N ILE A 196 17.59 -2.11 3.02
CA ILE A 196 16.15 -2.09 2.85
C ILE A 196 15.52 -3.27 3.59
N MET A 197 14.45 -2.98 4.33
CA MET A 197 13.55 -3.98 4.90
C MET A 197 12.35 -4.13 3.95
N GLY A 198 12.40 -5.15 3.10
CA GLY A 198 11.39 -5.43 2.09
C GLY A 198 10.07 -5.95 2.70
N PRO A 199 8.95 -5.83 1.96
CA PRO A 199 7.64 -6.31 2.38
C PRO A 199 7.55 -7.83 2.20
N GLY A 200 7.73 -8.59 3.29
CA GLY A 200 7.78 -10.06 3.25
C GLY A 200 6.57 -10.73 2.60
N HIS A 201 5.40 -10.11 2.61
CA HIS A 201 4.21 -10.62 1.93
C HIS A 201 4.30 -10.50 0.40
N GLU A 202 5.02 -9.52 -0.15
CA GLU A 202 5.23 -9.38 -1.59
C GLU A 202 6.20 -10.44 -2.13
N THR A 203 7.14 -10.93 -1.33
CA THR A 203 8.05 -12.01 -1.75
C THR A 203 7.32 -13.32 -2.04
N MET A 204 6.13 -13.51 -1.45
CA MET A 204 5.27 -14.65 -1.76
C MET A 204 4.68 -14.58 -3.18
N MET A 205 4.60 -13.38 -3.76
CA MET A 205 4.09 -13.14 -5.12
C MET A 205 5.21 -13.04 -6.15
N ASN A 206 6.27 -12.31 -5.80
CA ASN A 206 7.35 -11.95 -6.72
C ASN A 206 8.56 -12.90 -6.64
N GLY A 207 8.63 -13.74 -5.59
CA GLY A 207 9.83 -14.52 -5.29
C GLY A 207 10.88 -13.67 -4.55
N VAL A 208 12.10 -14.21 -4.45
CA VAL A 208 13.24 -13.60 -3.73
C VAL A 208 14.42 -13.28 -4.66
N GLU A 209 14.23 -13.43 -5.98
CA GLU A 209 15.27 -13.17 -7.00
C GLU A 209 15.18 -11.73 -7.54
#